data_99835032d2283e9b5de147dab7910e6e
#
_entry.id   99835032d2283e9b5de147dab7910e6e
#
_cell.length_a   1.000
_cell.length_b   1.000
_cell.length_c   1.000
_cell.angle_alpha   90.00
_cell.angle_beta   90.00
_cell.angle_gamma   90.00
#
_symmetry.space_group_name_H-M   'P 1'
#
loop_
_entity.id
_entity.type
_entity.pdbx_description
1 polymer ?
#
loop_
_entity_poly.entity_id
_entity_poly.type
_entity_poly.pdbx_seq_one_letter_code
_entity_poly.pdbx_strand_id
1 'polypeptide(L)'
;MNELMEQIKKKDARAFTHGGKFHADDVFSAALLFYINPEITILRGNRVPDDFDGIVFDIGRGAYDHHQRDSRVRENGVPYAAFGLLWEAVGAEILGEELAEEFDEAFVQPLDHNDNTGEKNELATLIGNFNPTWDAQGGNDEAFFQAVSVAGMILENKFERYRGNERADRRVEEILEEHRQAVTSGKRDSEDAKILILPEFVPCQKRLSETEIAFVIFPSNRGGYCIQPQKKEYSMNYKCSFPAEWLGLENEELEQVTGLQSAGFCHKGGFLMTVGMLEDAVKACRISMELYHENPTIVNLGGDSCIDPLLKQLPGMQEATVIHMDFMQLPELTVDGIYGEAAMDKKQWKNEVKENLKWILKQKPEAVYVEGNVFETYPIVHQLRKKHIPVLTMMEKDGQKLIIKIPSGS
;
A
#
# COMPACT_ATOMS: atom_id res chain seq x y z
N MET A 1 18.62 -9.38 -23.43
CA MET A 1 19.27 -9.73 -22.13
C MET A 1 20.37 -8.71 -21.90
N ASN A 2 20.41 -8.09 -20.74
CA ASN A 2 21.36 -7.03 -20.50
C ASN A 2 22.72 -7.63 -20.08
N GLU A 3 23.81 -6.88 -20.28
CA GLU A 3 25.18 -7.32 -20.05
C GLU A 3 25.43 -7.82 -18.62
N LEU A 4 24.85 -7.15 -17.61
CA LEU A 4 24.93 -7.58 -16.22
C LEU A 4 24.27 -8.95 -15.99
N MET A 5 23.07 -9.16 -16.54
CA MET A 5 22.36 -10.42 -16.40
C MET A 5 23.15 -11.58 -17.03
N GLU A 6 23.82 -11.33 -18.16
CA GLU A 6 24.71 -12.31 -18.78
C GLU A 6 25.94 -12.61 -17.91
N GLN A 7 26.50 -11.58 -17.28
CA GLN A 7 27.64 -11.76 -16.34
C GLN A 7 27.24 -12.58 -15.12
N ILE A 8 26.07 -12.29 -14.52
CA ILE A 8 25.59 -13.02 -13.34
C ILE A 8 25.33 -14.49 -13.67
N LYS A 9 24.80 -14.81 -14.85
CA LYS A 9 24.44 -16.17 -15.26
C LYS A 9 25.61 -17.06 -15.70
N LYS A 10 26.82 -16.54 -15.75
CA LYS A 10 27.99 -17.36 -16.03
C LYS A 10 28.21 -18.42 -14.94
N LYS A 11 28.66 -19.62 -15.31
CA LYS A 11 28.89 -20.73 -14.37
C LYS A 11 29.91 -20.39 -13.28
N ASP A 12 30.90 -19.55 -13.62
CA ASP A 12 31.99 -19.11 -12.75
C ASP A 12 31.84 -17.65 -12.35
N ALA A 13 30.60 -17.15 -12.31
CA ALA A 13 30.29 -15.79 -11.92
C ALA A 13 30.87 -15.47 -10.54
N ARG A 14 31.47 -14.29 -10.42
CA ARG A 14 32.00 -13.78 -9.16
C ARG A 14 31.50 -12.37 -8.90
N ALA A 15 31.29 -12.07 -7.64
CA ALA A 15 30.97 -10.73 -7.20
C ALA A 15 31.83 -10.33 -6.00
N PHE A 16 31.99 -9.03 -5.78
CA PHE A 16 32.79 -8.48 -4.69
C PHE A 16 32.06 -7.31 -4.04
N THR A 17 32.03 -7.30 -2.72
CA THR A 17 31.53 -6.17 -1.93
C THR A 17 32.45 -5.88 -0.74
N HIS A 18 32.14 -4.81 0.01
CA HIS A 18 32.95 -4.43 1.16
C HIS A 18 32.90 -5.46 2.30
N GLY A 19 33.96 -5.51 3.11
CA GLY A 19 34.04 -6.29 4.32
C GLY A 19 33.57 -5.52 5.56
N GLY A 20 33.62 -6.17 6.73
CA GLY A 20 33.27 -5.56 7.99
C GLY A 20 31.76 -5.44 8.22
N LYS A 21 31.31 -4.33 8.83
CA LYS A 21 29.89 -4.11 9.10
C LYS A 21 29.11 -3.99 7.79
N PHE A 22 27.99 -4.70 7.72
CA PHE A 22 27.13 -4.70 6.54
C PHE A 22 25.80 -3.99 6.81
N HIS A 23 25.13 -3.55 5.75
CA HIS A 23 23.86 -2.85 5.75
C HIS A 23 22.80 -3.64 4.96
N ALA A 24 21.60 -3.09 4.83
CA ALA A 24 20.56 -3.80 4.10
C ALA A 24 20.80 -3.79 2.59
N ASP A 25 21.42 -2.75 2.04
CA ASP A 25 21.62 -2.61 0.61
C ASP A 25 22.65 -3.60 0.06
N ASP A 26 23.83 -3.80 0.70
CA ASP A 26 24.80 -4.82 0.30
C ASP A 26 24.28 -6.25 0.51
N VAL A 27 23.49 -6.46 1.58
CA VAL A 27 22.85 -7.76 1.85
C VAL A 27 21.78 -8.09 0.80
N PHE A 28 20.87 -7.15 0.47
CA PHE A 28 19.86 -7.37 -0.57
C PHE A 28 20.47 -7.42 -1.97
N SER A 29 21.54 -6.69 -2.22
CA SER A 29 22.37 -6.81 -3.45
C SER A 29 22.90 -8.24 -3.62
N ALA A 30 23.53 -8.77 -2.60
CA ALA A 30 24.03 -10.15 -2.61
C ALA A 30 22.89 -11.18 -2.77
N ALA A 31 21.78 -10.98 -2.07
CA ALA A 31 20.61 -11.84 -2.17
C ALA A 31 19.99 -11.82 -3.58
N LEU A 32 19.95 -10.68 -4.25
CA LEU A 32 19.50 -10.54 -5.64
C LEU A 32 20.40 -11.31 -6.60
N LEU A 33 21.72 -11.23 -6.43
CA LEU A 33 22.69 -11.97 -7.24
C LEU A 33 22.51 -13.48 -7.06
N PHE A 34 22.35 -13.97 -5.82
CA PHE A 34 22.05 -15.39 -5.53
C PHE A 34 20.70 -15.85 -6.08
N TYR A 35 19.68 -14.98 -6.07
CA TYR A 35 18.39 -15.29 -6.68
C TYR A 35 18.52 -15.58 -8.18
N ILE A 36 19.37 -14.79 -8.89
CA ILE A 36 19.60 -14.97 -10.33
C ILE A 36 20.52 -16.16 -10.63
N ASN A 37 21.57 -16.32 -9.83
CA ASN A 37 22.54 -17.41 -9.94
C ASN A 37 22.95 -17.95 -8.57
N PRO A 38 22.35 -19.07 -8.11
CA PRO A 38 22.69 -19.67 -6.81
C PRO A 38 24.14 -20.15 -6.68
N GLU A 39 24.87 -20.30 -7.82
CA GLU A 39 26.27 -20.75 -7.84
C GLU A 39 27.28 -19.60 -7.87
N ILE A 40 26.82 -18.33 -7.89
CA ILE A 40 27.70 -17.16 -7.88
C ILE A 40 28.57 -17.14 -6.61
N THR A 41 29.86 -16.83 -6.78
CA THR A 41 30.77 -16.69 -5.63
C THR A 41 30.85 -15.22 -5.22
N ILE A 42 30.40 -14.88 -4.03
CA ILE A 42 30.50 -13.51 -3.49
C ILE A 42 31.66 -13.44 -2.50
N LEU A 43 32.58 -12.53 -2.76
CA LEU A 43 33.76 -12.24 -1.94
C LEU A 43 33.55 -10.88 -1.23
N ARG A 44 34.11 -10.80 -0.02
CA ARG A 44 34.07 -9.57 0.78
C ARG A 44 35.47 -9.11 1.17
N GLY A 45 35.70 -7.82 1.20
CA GLY A 45 37.00 -7.30 1.61
C GLY A 45 37.04 -5.77 1.67
N ASN A 46 38.12 -5.23 2.21
CA ASN A 46 38.26 -3.77 2.39
C ASN A 46 38.71 -3.03 1.12
N ARG A 47 39.12 -3.77 0.11
CA ARG A 47 39.60 -3.23 -1.19
C ARG A 47 39.34 -4.27 -2.28
N VAL A 48 38.84 -3.82 -3.42
CA VAL A 48 38.72 -4.66 -4.62
C VAL A 48 40.12 -5.01 -5.10
N PRO A 49 40.43 -6.31 -5.31
CA PRO A 49 41.74 -6.70 -5.93
C PRO A 49 41.91 -6.09 -7.33
N ASP A 50 43.13 -5.67 -7.65
CA ASP A 50 43.42 -4.97 -8.91
C ASP A 50 43.16 -5.87 -10.15
N ASP A 51 43.22 -7.19 -10.00
CA ASP A 51 42.96 -8.22 -11.03
C ASP A 51 41.58 -8.88 -10.89
N PHE A 52 40.65 -8.29 -10.11
CA PHE A 52 39.33 -8.86 -9.94
C PHE A 52 38.50 -8.73 -11.21
N ASP A 53 38.12 -9.86 -11.76
CA ASP A 53 37.19 -9.98 -12.89
C ASP A 53 35.84 -10.47 -12.38
N GLY A 54 34.83 -9.59 -12.34
CA GLY A 54 33.49 -9.89 -11.81
C GLY A 54 32.71 -8.65 -11.53
N ILE A 55 31.54 -8.86 -10.86
CA ILE A 55 30.61 -7.81 -10.50
C ILE A 55 31.06 -7.17 -9.18
N VAL A 56 31.28 -5.86 -9.19
CA VAL A 56 31.65 -5.12 -7.96
C VAL A 56 30.48 -4.23 -7.57
N PHE A 57 30.01 -4.35 -6.32
CA PHE A 57 28.91 -3.56 -5.81
C PHE A 57 29.21 -3.04 -4.40
N ASP A 58 28.65 -1.88 -4.09
CA ASP A 58 28.78 -1.16 -2.81
C ASP A 58 30.23 -0.91 -2.35
N ILE A 59 31.16 -0.88 -3.28
CA ILE A 59 32.57 -0.57 -3.12
C ILE A 59 33.23 -0.34 -4.48
N GLY A 60 34.35 0.37 -4.50
CA GLY A 60 35.22 0.43 -5.69
C GLY A 60 34.86 1.55 -6.66
N ARG A 61 33.84 2.34 -6.40
CA ARG A 61 33.40 3.50 -7.20
C ARG A 61 33.05 3.15 -8.65
N GLY A 62 32.56 1.91 -8.85
CA GLY A 62 32.08 1.42 -10.14
C GLY A 62 30.60 1.69 -10.38
N ALA A 63 30.02 0.98 -11.36
CA ALA A 63 28.64 1.18 -11.80
C ALA A 63 27.58 0.89 -10.70
N TYR A 64 27.90 -0.02 -9.77
CA TYR A 64 26.98 -0.45 -8.70
C TYR A 64 27.47 -0.03 -7.31
N ASP A 65 28.17 1.11 -7.24
CA ASP A 65 28.60 1.77 -6.01
C ASP A 65 28.01 3.19 -5.97
N HIS A 66 27.60 3.64 -4.80
CA HIS A 66 26.95 4.94 -4.60
C HIS A 66 27.75 5.93 -3.74
N HIS A 67 28.99 5.55 -3.34
CA HIS A 67 29.82 6.35 -2.44
C HIS A 67 30.59 7.50 -3.14
N GLN A 68 30.41 7.71 -4.44
CA GLN A 68 31.01 8.82 -5.16
C GLN A 68 30.19 10.12 -5.03
N ARG A 69 30.83 11.27 -5.29
CA ARG A 69 30.20 12.58 -5.19
C ARG A 69 29.05 12.81 -6.18
N ASP A 70 29.11 12.16 -7.31
CA ASP A 70 28.17 12.18 -8.43
C ASP A 70 27.26 10.95 -8.41
N SER A 71 26.96 10.44 -7.20
CA SER A 71 26.02 9.33 -7.03
C SER A 71 24.67 9.63 -7.67
N ARG A 72 24.10 8.61 -8.29
CA ARG A 72 22.85 8.74 -9.05
C ARG A 72 21.66 8.96 -8.14
N VAL A 73 20.71 9.76 -8.62
CA VAL A 73 19.45 10.06 -7.95
C VAL A 73 18.30 9.80 -8.94
N ARG A 74 17.22 9.20 -8.47
CA ARG A 74 16.00 8.98 -9.26
C ARG A 74 15.31 10.31 -9.56
N GLU A 75 14.44 10.34 -10.56
CA GLU A 75 13.67 11.55 -10.93
C GLU A 75 12.84 12.10 -9.77
N ASN A 76 12.35 11.25 -8.89
CA ASN A 76 11.60 11.64 -7.68
C ASN A 76 12.48 12.12 -6.51
N GLY A 77 13.81 12.20 -6.70
CA GLY A 77 14.76 12.69 -5.72
C GLY A 77 15.29 11.64 -4.74
N VAL A 78 14.88 10.38 -4.84
CA VAL A 78 15.42 9.30 -4.00
C VAL A 78 16.78 8.86 -4.53
N PRO A 79 17.86 8.93 -3.71
CA PRO A 79 19.19 8.50 -4.13
C PRO A 79 19.22 6.97 -4.32
N TYR A 80 20.04 6.51 -5.25
CA TYR A 80 20.33 5.08 -5.36
C TYR A 80 21.35 4.65 -4.30
N ALA A 81 21.18 3.42 -3.78
CA ALA A 81 22.25 2.65 -3.16
C ALA A 81 22.62 1.46 -4.06
N ALA A 82 23.51 0.60 -3.63
CA ALA A 82 23.99 -0.51 -4.46
C ALA A 82 22.85 -1.43 -4.90
N PHE A 83 21.88 -1.70 -4.02
CA PHE A 83 20.72 -2.53 -4.33
C PHE A 83 19.85 -1.92 -5.43
N GLY A 84 19.58 -0.61 -5.36
CA GLY A 84 18.81 0.09 -6.39
C GLY A 84 19.50 0.12 -7.73
N LEU A 85 20.83 0.32 -7.76
CA LEU A 85 21.62 0.28 -8.99
C LEU A 85 21.59 -1.09 -9.66
N LEU A 86 21.70 -2.17 -8.90
CA LEU A 86 21.55 -3.54 -9.40
C LEU A 86 20.11 -3.82 -9.85
N TRP A 87 19.13 -3.39 -9.05
CA TRP A 87 17.73 -3.59 -9.39
C TRP A 87 17.34 -2.89 -10.70
N GLU A 88 17.74 -1.64 -10.90
CA GLU A 88 17.52 -0.93 -12.16
C GLU A 88 18.04 -1.69 -13.36
N ALA A 89 19.20 -2.35 -13.20
CA ALA A 89 19.81 -3.09 -14.28
C ALA A 89 19.12 -4.43 -14.59
N VAL A 90 18.54 -5.15 -13.60
CA VAL A 90 18.06 -6.51 -13.82
C VAL A 90 16.56 -6.70 -13.47
N GLY A 91 15.93 -5.75 -12.81
CA GLY A 91 14.58 -5.89 -12.29
C GLY A 91 13.54 -6.19 -13.37
N ALA A 92 13.63 -5.50 -14.51
CA ALA A 92 12.73 -5.72 -15.63
C ALA A 92 12.82 -7.14 -16.24
N GLU A 93 13.99 -7.76 -16.18
CA GLU A 93 14.16 -9.17 -16.63
C GLU A 93 13.62 -10.17 -15.62
N ILE A 94 13.43 -9.76 -14.35
CA ILE A 94 12.90 -10.61 -13.27
C ILE A 94 11.37 -10.54 -13.19
N LEU A 95 10.81 -9.32 -13.25
CA LEU A 95 9.38 -9.09 -13.02
C LEU A 95 8.63 -8.50 -14.23
N GLY A 96 9.31 -8.10 -15.30
CA GLY A 96 8.76 -7.22 -16.34
C GLY A 96 8.86 -5.75 -15.94
N GLU A 97 8.75 -4.84 -16.92
CA GLU A 97 8.97 -3.39 -16.71
C GLU A 97 8.07 -2.80 -15.64
N GLU A 98 6.75 -2.97 -15.80
CA GLU A 98 5.74 -2.38 -14.89
C GLU A 98 5.87 -2.85 -13.44
N LEU A 99 5.97 -4.17 -13.22
CA LEU A 99 6.11 -4.72 -11.86
C LEU A 99 7.49 -4.43 -11.25
N ALA A 100 8.53 -4.27 -12.08
CA ALA A 100 9.85 -3.89 -11.59
C ALA A 100 9.87 -2.46 -11.08
N GLU A 101 9.16 -1.53 -11.73
CA GLU A 101 8.99 -0.15 -11.29
C GLU A 101 8.18 -0.09 -9.98
N GLU A 102 7.03 -0.79 -9.91
CA GLU A 102 6.21 -0.88 -8.68
C GLU A 102 7.02 -1.46 -7.51
N PHE A 103 7.87 -2.46 -7.77
CA PHE A 103 8.75 -3.05 -6.76
C PHE A 103 9.86 -2.10 -6.34
N ASP A 104 10.45 -1.34 -7.28
CA ASP A 104 11.44 -0.31 -6.96
C ASP A 104 10.86 0.72 -5.98
N GLU A 105 9.71 1.31 -6.33
CA GLU A 105 9.06 2.30 -5.49
C GLU A 105 8.67 1.77 -4.10
N ALA A 106 8.08 0.59 -4.05
CA ALA A 106 7.50 0.06 -2.81
C ALA A 106 8.53 -0.62 -1.89
N PHE A 107 9.65 -1.10 -2.42
CA PHE A 107 10.60 -1.91 -1.67
C PHE A 107 12.04 -1.45 -1.75
N VAL A 108 12.56 -1.17 -2.95
CA VAL A 108 13.97 -0.84 -3.15
C VAL A 108 14.28 0.56 -2.67
N GLN A 109 13.50 1.55 -3.13
CA GLN A 109 13.71 2.96 -2.77
C GLN A 109 13.72 3.21 -1.25
N PRO A 110 12.83 2.64 -0.42
CA PRO A 110 12.91 2.78 1.03
C PRO A 110 14.21 2.25 1.65
N LEU A 111 14.82 1.23 1.07
CA LEU A 111 16.11 0.68 1.52
C LEU A 111 17.26 1.58 1.08
N ASP A 112 17.28 1.98 -0.20
CA ASP A 112 18.26 2.92 -0.73
C ASP A 112 18.26 4.25 0.03
N HIS A 113 17.05 4.76 0.35
CA HIS A 113 16.89 5.99 1.12
C HIS A 113 17.44 5.86 2.55
N ASN A 114 17.15 4.73 3.20
CA ASN A 114 17.71 4.44 4.52
C ASN A 114 19.23 4.43 4.51
N ASP A 115 19.82 3.79 3.52
CA ASP A 115 21.27 3.66 3.44
C ASP A 115 21.96 5.02 3.24
N ASN A 116 21.43 5.84 2.32
CA ASN A 116 22.00 7.16 2.01
C ASN A 116 21.75 8.22 3.09
N THR A 117 20.65 8.12 3.88
CA THR A 117 20.23 9.20 4.79
C THR A 117 20.28 8.82 6.27
N GLY A 118 20.30 7.50 6.58
CA GLY A 118 20.13 7.00 7.94
C GLY A 118 18.68 7.12 8.46
N GLU A 119 17.69 7.51 7.63
CA GLU A 119 16.29 7.52 8.02
C GLU A 119 15.83 6.10 8.38
N LYS A 120 15.08 5.98 9.50
CA LYS A 120 14.72 4.68 10.06
C LYS A 120 13.90 3.83 9.09
N ASN A 121 14.41 2.66 8.75
CA ASN A 121 13.71 1.59 8.05
C ASN A 121 13.71 0.32 8.93
N GLU A 122 12.54 -0.25 9.19
CA GLU A 122 12.43 -1.40 10.11
C GLU A 122 13.09 -2.66 9.54
N LEU A 123 12.98 -2.89 8.23
CA LEU A 123 13.62 -4.02 7.57
C LEU A 123 15.15 -3.87 7.57
N ALA A 124 15.66 -2.68 7.25
CA ALA A 124 17.09 -2.40 7.32
C ALA A 124 17.63 -2.59 8.75
N THR A 125 16.85 -2.18 9.76
CA THR A 125 17.20 -2.42 11.17
C THR A 125 17.26 -3.91 11.50
N LEU A 126 16.30 -4.71 11.02
CA LEU A 126 16.29 -6.16 11.24
C LEU A 126 17.49 -6.85 10.59
N ILE A 127 17.83 -6.48 9.35
CA ILE A 127 19.03 -6.99 8.66
C ILE A 127 20.30 -6.55 9.41
N GLY A 128 20.36 -5.28 9.82
CA GLY A 128 21.50 -4.76 10.59
C GLY A 128 21.76 -5.47 11.92
N ASN A 129 20.73 -6.07 12.53
CA ASN A 129 20.86 -6.83 13.78
C ASN A 129 21.59 -8.17 13.60
N PHE A 130 21.83 -8.62 12.40
CA PHE A 130 22.71 -9.77 12.13
C PHE A 130 24.19 -9.44 12.32
N ASN A 131 24.58 -8.14 12.26
CA ASN A 131 25.97 -7.79 12.55
C ASN A 131 26.36 -8.26 13.95
N PRO A 132 27.54 -8.86 14.11
CA PRO A 132 28.06 -9.22 15.43
C PRO A 132 28.12 -8.02 16.37
N THR A 133 28.00 -8.26 17.66
CA THR A 133 28.18 -7.22 18.69
C THR A 133 29.62 -6.70 18.67
N TRP A 134 29.83 -5.51 19.20
CA TRP A 134 31.12 -4.82 19.17
C TRP A 134 32.27 -5.60 19.86
N ASP A 135 31.92 -6.51 20.77
CA ASP A 135 32.81 -7.35 21.56
C ASP A 135 32.93 -8.79 21.03
N ALA A 136 32.25 -9.11 19.92
CA ALA A 136 32.35 -10.43 19.29
C ALA A 136 33.72 -10.66 18.68
N GLN A 137 34.23 -11.89 18.83
CA GLN A 137 35.50 -12.33 18.23
C GLN A 137 35.21 -13.03 16.90
N GLY A 138 35.89 -12.63 15.84
CA GLY A 138 35.79 -13.25 14.52
C GLY A 138 35.44 -12.25 13.41
N GLY A 139 35.27 -12.76 12.20
CA GLY A 139 34.87 -11.96 11.05
C GLY A 139 33.34 -11.89 10.91
N ASN A 140 32.87 -10.93 10.11
CA ASN A 140 31.43 -10.69 9.90
C ASN A 140 30.86 -11.53 8.74
N ASP A 141 31.67 -12.33 8.04
CA ASP A 141 31.23 -12.94 6.77
C ASP A 141 30.17 -14.03 7.00
N GLU A 142 30.29 -14.83 8.05
CA GLU A 142 29.24 -15.82 8.36
C GLU A 142 27.90 -15.13 8.67
N ALA A 143 27.93 -14.09 9.49
CA ALA A 143 26.74 -13.29 9.81
C ALA A 143 26.14 -12.59 8.57
N PHE A 144 26.99 -12.09 7.68
CA PHE A 144 26.58 -11.54 6.41
C PHE A 144 25.81 -12.56 5.56
N PHE A 145 26.34 -13.76 5.35
CA PHE A 145 25.65 -14.78 4.56
C PHE A 145 24.39 -15.32 5.23
N GLN A 146 24.30 -15.29 6.57
CA GLN A 146 23.06 -15.55 7.28
C GLN A 146 22.01 -14.48 6.96
N ALA A 147 22.38 -13.20 7.00
CA ALA A 147 21.51 -12.10 6.63
C ALA A 147 21.09 -12.18 5.15
N VAL A 148 22.01 -12.50 4.25
CA VAL A 148 21.74 -12.73 2.81
C VAL A 148 20.73 -13.85 2.60
N SER A 149 20.82 -14.93 3.35
CA SER A 149 19.85 -16.03 3.26
C SER A 149 18.44 -15.58 3.64
N VAL A 150 18.31 -14.76 4.69
CA VAL A 150 17.02 -14.17 5.09
C VAL A 150 16.50 -13.20 4.04
N ALA A 151 17.36 -12.32 3.51
CA ALA A 151 17.01 -11.40 2.45
C ALA A 151 16.57 -12.13 1.17
N GLY A 152 17.21 -13.25 0.82
CA GLY A 152 16.83 -14.12 -0.30
C GLY A 152 15.40 -14.65 -0.16
N MET A 153 15.05 -15.20 1.01
CA MET A 153 13.70 -15.67 1.30
C MET A 153 12.67 -14.52 1.18
N ILE A 154 13.02 -13.31 1.60
CA ILE A 154 12.15 -12.14 1.48
C ILE A 154 11.94 -11.80 0.00
N LEU A 155 13.01 -11.73 -0.80
CA LEU A 155 12.92 -11.42 -2.25
C LEU A 155 12.09 -12.46 -3.00
N GLU A 156 12.36 -13.76 -2.81
CA GLU A 156 11.62 -14.84 -3.45
C GLU A 156 10.12 -14.75 -3.18
N ASN A 157 9.73 -14.59 -1.91
CA ASN A 157 8.32 -14.46 -1.51
C ASN A 157 7.68 -13.19 -2.08
N LYS A 158 8.41 -12.08 -2.12
CA LYS A 158 7.91 -10.83 -2.73
C LYS A 158 7.71 -10.99 -4.23
N PHE A 159 8.69 -11.51 -4.96
CA PHE A 159 8.59 -11.72 -6.41
C PHE A 159 7.43 -12.67 -6.76
N GLU A 160 7.28 -13.76 -6.01
CA GLU A 160 6.14 -14.67 -6.23
C GLU A 160 4.80 -13.99 -5.93
N ARG A 161 4.73 -13.12 -4.92
CA ARG A 161 3.53 -12.34 -4.63
C ARG A 161 3.18 -11.38 -5.77
N TYR A 162 4.16 -10.66 -6.32
CA TYR A 162 3.95 -9.76 -7.47
C TYR A 162 3.43 -10.53 -8.69
N ARG A 163 4.09 -11.63 -9.06
CA ARG A 163 3.64 -12.51 -10.13
C ARG A 163 2.26 -13.13 -9.86
N GLY A 164 1.99 -13.48 -8.61
CA GLY A 164 0.70 -14.02 -8.18
C GLY A 164 -0.42 -12.99 -8.33
N ASN A 165 -0.17 -11.74 -7.97
CA ASN A 165 -1.13 -10.65 -8.16
C ASN A 165 -1.39 -10.39 -9.65
N GLU A 166 -0.36 -10.35 -10.49
CA GLU A 166 -0.52 -10.21 -11.95
C GLU A 166 -1.35 -11.34 -12.55
N ARG A 167 -1.11 -12.60 -12.13
CA ARG A 167 -1.95 -13.73 -12.55
C ARG A 167 -3.40 -13.58 -12.09
N ALA A 168 -3.60 -13.07 -10.87
CA ALA A 168 -4.93 -12.79 -10.33
C ALA A 168 -5.64 -11.68 -11.12
N ASP A 169 -4.97 -10.59 -11.43
CA ASP A 169 -5.53 -9.48 -12.21
C ASP A 169 -5.98 -9.93 -13.61
N ARG A 170 -5.16 -10.72 -14.30
CA ARG A 170 -5.55 -11.33 -15.60
C ARG A 170 -6.77 -12.22 -15.46
N ARG A 171 -6.81 -13.08 -14.43
CA ARG A 171 -7.95 -13.97 -14.19
C ARG A 171 -9.23 -13.21 -13.86
N VAL A 172 -9.14 -12.16 -13.08
CA VAL A 172 -10.28 -11.29 -12.77
C VAL A 172 -10.80 -10.59 -14.02
N GLU A 173 -9.92 -10.10 -14.91
CA GLU A 173 -10.34 -9.46 -16.16
C GLU A 173 -11.10 -10.42 -17.10
N GLU A 174 -10.62 -11.66 -17.23
CA GLU A 174 -11.33 -12.69 -17.99
C GLU A 174 -12.75 -12.92 -17.45
N ILE A 175 -12.88 -13.07 -16.11
CA ILE A 175 -14.18 -13.30 -15.46
C ILE A 175 -15.08 -12.07 -15.59
N LEU A 176 -14.54 -10.86 -15.49
CA LEU A 176 -15.27 -9.61 -15.69
C LEU A 176 -15.83 -9.50 -17.12
N GLU A 177 -15.06 -9.90 -18.12
CA GLU A 177 -15.53 -9.89 -19.51
C GLU A 177 -16.63 -10.92 -19.74
N GLU A 178 -16.47 -12.15 -19.22
CA GLU A 178 -17.52 -13.17 -19.24
C GLU A 178 -18.81 -12.69 -18.54
N HIS A 179 -18.66 -12.01 -17.40
CA HIS A 179 -19.77 -11.43 -16.66
C HIS A 179 -20.50 -10.35 -17.47
N ARG A 180 -19.75 -9.38 -18.06
CA ARG A 180 -20.32 -8.34 -18.92
C ARG A 180 -21.10 -8.91 -20.10
N GLN A 181 -20.54 -9.92 -20.76
CA GLN A 181 -21.20 -10.62 -21.88
C GLN A 181 -22.47 -11.35 -21.42
N ALA A 182 -22.45 -11.99 -20.25
CA ALA A 182 -23.62 -12.68 -19.70
C ALA A 182 -24.76 -11.70 -19.35
N VAL A 183 -24.47 -10.56 -18.78
CA VAL A 183 -25.44 -9.49 -18.51
C VAL A 183 -25.97 -8.91 -19.83
N THR A 184 -25.12 -8.55 -20.78
CA THR A 184 -25.51 -7.94 -22.05
C THR A 184 -26.36 -8.89 -22.91
N SER A 185 -26.08 -10.18 -22.89
CA SER A 185 -26.84 -11.20 -23.65
C SER A 185 -28.13 -11.67 -22.96
N GLY A 186 -28.44 -11.15 -21.76
CA GLY A 186 -29.60 -11.55 -20.97
C GLY A 186 -29.51 -12.96 -20.37
N LYS A 187 -28.33 -13.59 -20.39
CA LYS A 187 -28.07 -14.84 -19.67
C LYS A 187 -27.99 -14.65 -18.16
N ARG A 188 -27.80 -13.42 -17.72
CA ARG A 188 -27.78 -12.97 -16.33
C ARG A 188 -28.69 -11.78 -16.17
N ASP A 189 -29.43 -11.73 -15.08
CA ASP A 189 -30.32 -10.61 -14.77
C ASP A 189 -29.53 -9.29 -14.67
N SER A 190 -30.08 -8.22 -15.20
CA SER A 190 -29.49 -6.89 -15.10
C SER A 190 -29.36 -6.40 -13.65
N GLU A 191 -30.21 -6.88 -12.75
CA GLU A 191 -30.14 -6.63 -11.32
C GLU A 191 -28.86 -7.19 -10.68
N ASP A 192 -28.29 -8.26 -11.27
CA ASP A 192 -27.05 -8.89 -10.83
C ASP A 192 -25.79 -8.29 -11.49
N ALA A 193 -25.94 -7.27 -12.30
CA ALA A 193 -24.79 -6.63 -12.99
C ALA A 193 -23.69 -6.15 -12.02
N LYS A 194 -24.04 -5.82 -10.79
CA LYS A 194 -23.11 -5.39 -9.73
C LYS A 194 -22.63 -6.53 -8.83
N ILE A 195 -22.98 -7.79 -9.13
CA ILE A 195 -22.59 -8.98 -8.35
C ILE A 195 -21.69 -9.86 -9.21
N LEU A 196 -20.41 -9.97 -8.87
CA LEU A 196 -19.47 -10.83 -9.57
C LEU A 196 -19.36 -12.17 -8.85
N ILE A 197 -19.56 -13.27 -9.58
CA ILE A 197 -19.36 -14.62 -9.04
C ILE A 197 -18.03 -15.15 -9.58
N LEU A 198 -17.11 -15.43 -8.67
CA LEU A 198 -15.82 -16.05 -9.00
C LEU A 198 -15.93 -17.56 -8.83
N PRO A 199 -15.35 -18.38 -9.73
CA PRO A 199 -15.33 -19.84 -9.61
C PRO A 199 -14.44 -20.32 -8.44
N GLU A 200 -13.53 -19.49 -7.99
CA GLU A 200 -12.59 -19.71 -6.90
C GLU A 200 -12.21 -18.38 -6.25
N PHE A 201 -11.58 -18.41 -5.08
CA PHE A 201 -11.04 -17.19 -4.49
C PHE A 201 -9.88 -16.65 -5.33
N VAL A 202 -10.02 -15.43 -5.83
CA VAL A 202 -8.97 -14.67 -6.52
C VAL A 202 -8.86 -13.30 -5.87
N PRO A 203 -7.67 -12.82 -5.51
CA PRO A 203 -7.48 -11.43 -5.08
C PRO A 203 -7.95 -10.47 -6.19
N CYS A 204 -8.97 -9.68 -5.92
CA CYS A 204 -9.63 -8.88 -6.97
C CYS A 204 -9.89 -7.42 -6.57
N GLN A 205 -9.60 -7.04 -5.33
CA GLN A 205 -10.01 -5.75 -4.77
C GLN A 205 -9.44 -4.56 -5.54
N LYS A 206 -8.15 -4.59 -5.89
CA LYS A 206 -7.48 -3.52 -6.65
C LYS A 206 -8.20 -3.34 -8.00
N ARG A 207 -8.38 -4.44 -8.73
CA ARG A 207 -8.99 -4.42 -10.06
C ARG A 207 -10.47 -4.03 -10.05
N LEU A 208 -11.21 -4.45 -9.04
CA LEU A 208 -12.64 -4.16 -8.95
C LEU A 208 -12.96 -2.78 -8.38
N SER A 209 -12.02 -2.09 -7.75
CA SER A 209 -12.25 -0.74 -7.20
C SER A 209 -12.73 0.25 -8.26
N GLU A 210 -12.21 0.15 -9.48
CA GLU A 210 -12.53 1.00 -10.64
C GLU A 210 -13.78 0.57 -11.42
N THR A 211 -14.45 -0.51 -11.00
CA THR A 211 -15.65 -1.05 -11.68
C THR A 211 -16.92 -0.74 -10.89
N GLU A 212 -18.10 -1.04 -11.47
CA GLU A 212 -19.40 -0.94 -10.79
C GLU A 212 -19.71 -2.17 -9.90
N ILE A 213 -18.84 -3.16 -9.84
CA ILE A 213 -19.07 -4.37 -9.02
C ILE A 213 -19.11 -3.96 -7.55
N ALA A 214 -20.24 -4.23 -6.88
CA ALA A 214 -20.48 -3.94 -5.48
C ALA A 214 -20.16 -5.13 -4.57
N PHE A 215 -20.43 -6.35 -5.05
CA PHE A 215 -20.19 -7.58 -4.30
C PHE A 215 -19.46 -8.62 -5.14
N VAL A 216 -18.63 -9.40 -4.47
CA VAL A 216 -17.99 -10.60 -5.03
C VAL A 216 -18.45 -11.80 -4.20
N ILE A 217 -18.85 -12.87 -4.91
CA ILE A 217 -19.20 -14.16 -4.34
C ILE A 217 -18.18 -15.19 -4.82
N PHE A 218 -17.64 -16.00 -3.91
CA PHE A 218 -16.73 -17.11 -4.25
C PHE A 218 -16.93 -18.30 -3.31
N PRO A 219 -16.59 -19.52 -3.76
CA PRO A 219 -16.67 -20.71 -2.91
C PRO A 219 -15.77 -20.59 -1.69
N SER A 220 -16.28 -20.95 -0.52
CA SER A 220 -15.51 -21.03 0.72
C SER A 220 -14.77 -22.37 0.81
N ASN A 221 -13.54 -22.36 1.27
CA ASN A 221 -12.77 -23.57 1.58
C ASN A 221 -13.34 -24.38 2.77
N ARG A 222 -14.31 -23.79 3.49
CA ARG A 222 -15.04 -24.46 4.60
C ARG A 222 -16.42 -24.96 4.18
N GLY A 223 -16.74 -24.90 2.88
CA GLY A 223 -18.05 -25.19 2.31
C GLY A 223 -18.92 -23.95 2.19
N GLY A 224 -19.89 -24.00 1.25
CA GLY A 224 -20.74 -22.85 0.92
C GLY A 224 -19.97 -21.72 0.21
N TYR A 225 -20.42 -20.49 0.39
CA TYR A 225 -19.97 -19.32 -0.31
C TYR A 225 -19.62 -18.18 0.64
N CYS A 226 -18.61 -17.41 0.26
CA CYS A 226 -18.25 -16.13 0.85
C CYS A 226 -18.79 -14.99 0.00
N ILE A 227 -19.26 -13.93 0.63
CA ILE A 227 -19.71 -12.69 0.02
C ILE A 227 -18.85 -11.57 0.56
N GLN A 228 -18.19 -10.81 -0.32
CA GLN A 228 -17.36 -9.67 0.04
C GLN A 228 -17.85 -8.39 -0.65
N PRO A 229 -18.24 -7.36 0.11
CA PRO A 229 -18.50 -6.05 -0.46
C PRO A 229 -17.19 -5.41 -0.96
N GLN A 230 -17.28 -4.74 -2.11
CA GLN A 230 -16.14 -4.11 -2.75
C GLN A 230 -16.00 -2.65 -2.33
N LYS A 231 -14.77 -2.19 -2.11
CA LYS A 231 -14.50 -0.81 -1.74
C LYS A 231 -14.61 0.12 -2.95
N LYS A 232 -14.95 1.37 -2.69
CA LYS A 232 -14.80 2.44 -3.65
C LYS A 232 -13.32 2.71 -3.92
N GLU A 233 -13.03 3.22 -5.09
CA GLU A 233 -11.68 3.65 -5.46
C GLU A 233 -11.19 4.74 -4.50
N TYR A 234 -9.94 4.62 -4.05
CA TYR A 234 -9.30 5.54 -3.10
C TYR A 234 -10.12 5.85 -1.84
N SER A 235 -10.95 4.89 -1.38
CA SER A 235 -11.79 5.06 -0.21
C SER A 235 -11.69 3.85 0.73
N MET A 236 -11.96 4.07 2.02
CA MET A 236 -12.14 3.00 3.00
C MET A 236 -13.57 2.44 3.00
N ASN A 237 -14.49 3.12 2.32
CA ASN A 237 -15.90 2.77 2.29
C ASN A 237 -16.21 1.76 1.19
N TYR A 238 -17.27 0.97 1.39
CA TYR A 238 -17.77 0.04 0.40
C TYR A 238 -18.69 0.74 -0.60
N LYS A 239 -18.76 0.23 -1.83
CA LYS A 239 -19.74 0.64 -2.85
C LYS A 239 -21.17 0.32 -2.41
N CYS A 240 -21.33 -0.79 -1.68
CA CYS A 240 -22.53 -1.20 -1.00
C CYS A 240 -22.13 -1.97 0.25
N SER A 241 -22.80 -1.73 1.38
CA SER A 241 -22.55 -2.43 2.65
C SER A 241 -23.67 -3.41 2.96
N PHE A 242 -23.37 -4.43 3.74
CA PHE A 242 -24.44 -5.21 4.37
C PHE A 242 -25.28 -4.35 5.30
N PRO A 243 -26.59 -4.61 5.45
CA PRO A 243 -27.45 -3.95 6.44
C PRO A 243 -26.85 -4.04 7.84
N ALA A 244 -26.96 -2.95 8.61
CA ALA A 244 -26.34 -2.85 9.93
C ALA A 244 -26.87 -3.92 10.92
N GLU A 245 -28.13 -4.28 10.79
CA GLU A 245 -28.80 -5.31 11.57
C GLU A 245 -28.30 -6.73 11.35
N TRP A 246 -27.53 -6.98 10.26
CA TRP A 246 -26.93 -8.29 9.98
C TRP A 246 -25.55 -8.45 10.66
N LEU A 247 -24.92 -7.34 11.01
CA LEU A 247 -23.53 -7.32 11.45
C LEU A 247 -23.35 -8.00 12.81
N GLY A 248 -22.53 -9.02 12.85
CA GLY A 248 -22.19 -9.80 14.04
C GLY A 248 -23.15 -10.95 14.33
N LEU A 249 -24.20 -11.15 13.50
CA LEU A 249 -25.13 -12.26 13.63
C LEU A 249 -24.61 -13.52 12.97
N GLU A 250 -25.10 -14.67 13.45
CA GLU A 250 -24.71 -16.01 12.98
C GLU A 250 -25.92 -16.95 12.89
N ASN A 251 -25.84 -17.90 11.97
CA ASN A 251 -26.76 -19.02 11.84
C ASN A 251 -28.26 -18.62 11.91
N GLU A 252 -29.03 -19.23 12.80
CA GLU A 252 -30.47 -19.03 12.92
C GLU A 252 -30.87 -17.55 13.16
N GLU A 253 -30.08 -16.79 13.92
CA GLU A 253 -30.36 -15.37 14.15
C GLU A 253 -30.20 -14.58 12.84
N LEU A 254 -29.18 -14.90 12.07
CA LEU A 254 -28.94 -14.26 10.77
C LEU A 254 -30.01 -14.68 9.76
N GLU A 255 -30.42 -15.95 9.74
CA GLU A 255 -31.49 -16.44 8.89
C GLU A 255 -32.83 -15.75 9.18
N GLN A 256 -33.16 -15.54 10.45
CA GLN A 256 -34.39 -14.85 10.86
C GLN A 256 -34.45 -13.40 10.38
N VAL A 257 -33.33 -12.68 10.45
CA VAL A 257 -33.26 -11.27 10.07
C VAL A 257 -33.14 -11.10 8.54
N THR A 258 -32.43 -12.01 7.84
CA THR A 258 -32.20 -11.92 6.40
C THR A 258 -33.28 -12.57 5.56
N GLY A 259 -33.99 -13.57 6.11
CA GLY A 259 -34.87 -14.44 5.36
C GLY A 259 -34.15 -15.37 4.38
N LEU A 260 -32.86 -15.65 4.61
CA LEU A 260 -32.06 -16.66 3.90
C LEU A 260 -32.25 -18.02 4.57
N GLN A 261 -31.98 -19.10 3.83
CA GLN A 261 -32.15 -20.47 4.32
C GLN A 261 -30.86 -21.13 4.80
N SER A 262 -29.71 -20.53 4.45
CA SER A 262 -28.40 -21.11 4.70
C SER A 262 -27.39 -20.06 5.17
N ALA A 263 -27.86 -19.06 5.92
CA ALA A 263 -26.97 -18.02 6.44
C ALA A 263 -25.98 -18.62 7.45
N GLY A 264 -24.69 -18.37 7.27
CA GLY A 264 -23.64 -18.81 8.17
C GLY A 264 -23.31 -17.73 9.19
N PHE A 265 -22.57 -16.69 8.79
CA PHE A 265 -22.32 -15.54 9.64
C PHE A 265 -22.10 -14.26 8.82
N CYS A 266 -22.37 -13.11 9.44
CA CYS A 266 -22.00 -11.81 8.92
C CYS A 266 -21.01 -11.14 9.87
N HIS A 267 -19.78 -10.88 9.37
CA HIS A 267 -18.74 -10.30 10.23
C HIS A 267 -19.16 -8.92 10.74
N LYS A 268 -18.92 -8.64 12.02
CA LYS A 268 -19.26 -7.35 12.66
C LYS A 268 -18.67 -6.11 11.98
N GLY A 269 -17.56 -6.26 11.25
CA GLY A 269 -16.96 -5.21 10.44
C GLY A 269 -17.53 -5.09 9.03
N GLY A 270 -18.52 -5.92 8.65
CA GLY A 270 -19.21 -5.86 7.36
C GLY A 270 -18.36 -6.21 6.14
N PHE A 271 -17.18 -6.81 6.30
CA PHE A 271 -16.28 -7.11 5.16
C PHE A 271 -16.46 -8.53 4.60
N LEU A 272 -17.23 -9.38 5.26
CA LEU A 272 -17.44 -10.78 4.87
C LEU A 272 -18.75 -11.29 5.43
N MET A 273 -19.51 -11.99 4.59
CA MET A 273 -20.64 -12.82 4.98
C MET A 273 -20.46 -14.22 4.39
N THR A 274 -20.96 -15.25 5.05
CA THR A 274 -20.95 -16.62 4.55
C THR A 274 -22.36 -17.19 4.50
N VAL A 275 -22.62 -18.02 3.47
CA VAL A 275 -23.89 -18.74 3.27
C VAL A 275 -23.62 -20.14 2.73
N GLY A 276 -24.56 -21.07 2.89
CA GLY A 276 -24.40 -22.44 2.39
C GLY A 276 -24.68 -22.60 0.89
N MET A 277 -25.55 -21.77 0.32
CA MET A 277 -26.04 -21.89 -1.06
C MET A 277 -25.73 -20.64 -1.89
N LEU A 278 -25.46 -20.80 -3.19
CA LEU A 278 -25.18 -19.70 -4.11
C LEU A 278 -26.41 -18.78 -4.28
N GLU A 279 -27.60 -19.34 -4.31
CA GLU A 279 -28.86 -18.61 -4.41
C GLU A 279 -29.03 -17.63 -3.25
N ASP A 280 -28.72 -18.09 -2.03
CA ASP A 280 -28.75 -17.24 -0.84
C ASP A 280 -27.66 -16.15 -0.88
N ALA A 281 -26.49 -16.45 -1.47
CA ALA A 281 -25.44 -15.45 -1.65
C ALA A 281 -25.90 -14.30 -2.58
N VAL A 282 -26.50 -14.65 -3.72
CA VAL A 282 -27.05 -13.66 -4.68
C VAL A 282 -28.20 -12.88 -4.02
N LYS A 283 -29.11 -13.56 -3.31
CA LYS A 283 -30.22 -12.94 -2.60
C LYS A 283 -29.74 -11.95 -1.53
N ALA A 284 -28.70 -12.32 -0.76
CA ALA A 284 -28.12 -11.43 0.24
C ALA A 284 -27.55 -10.15 -0.40
N CYS A 285 -26.86 -10.25 -1.54
CA CYS A 285 -26.39 -9.10 -2.28
C CYS A 285 -27.52 -8.21 -2.78
N ARG A 286 -28.59 -8.78 -3.36
CA ARG A 286 -29.76 -8.04 -3.84
C ARG A 286 -30.44 -7.27 -2.71
N ILE A 287 -30.72 -7.92 -1.57
CA ILE A 287 -31.31 -7.28 -0.38
C ILE A 287 -30.40 -6.15 0.11
N SER A 288 -29.09 -6.41 0.16
CA SER A 288 -28.13 -5.37 0.59
C SER A 288 -28.17 -4.16 -0.34
N MET A 289 -28.22 -4.36 -1.67
CA MET A 289 -28.31 -3.26 -2.64
C MET A 289 -29.65 -2.52 -2.59
N GLU A 290 -30.75 -3.22 -2.34
CA GLU A 290 -32.08 -2.61 -2.19
C GLU A 290 -32.18 -1.74 -0.95
N LEU A 291 -31.59 -2.18 0.18
CA LEU A 291 -31.61 -1.48 1.45
C LEU A 291 -30.50 -0.43 1.59
N TYR A 292 -29.53 -0.45 0.67
CA TYR A 292 -28.37 0.45 0.75
C TYR A 292 -28.77 1.87 0.32
N HIS A 293 -28.69 2.77 1.26
CA HIS A 293 -28.80 4.22 1.02
C HIS A 293 -27.41 4.83 1.17
N GLU A 294 -26.93 5.42 0.12
CA GLU A 294 -25.66 6.15 0.15
C GLU A 294 -25.85 7.46 0.92
N ASN A 295 -25.32 7.51 2.14
CA ASN A 295 -25.21 8.74 2.92
C ASN A 295 -23.73 9.06 3.08
N PRO A 296 -23.08 9.69 2.09
CA PRO A 296 -21.68 10.07 2.20
C PRO A 296 -21.49 11.01 3.39
N THR A 297 -20.40 10.82 4.12
CA THR A 297 -20.06 11.67 5.26
C THR A 297 -18.85 12.52 4.91
N ILE A 298 -18.93 13.82 5.13
CA ILE A 298 -17.80 14.73 5.05
C ILE A 298 -17.46 15.18 6.46
N VAL A 299 -16.23 15.03 6.89
CA VAL A 299 -15.74 15.64 8.12
C VAL A 299 -15.17 17.01 7.79
N ASN A 300 -15.74 18.04 8.39
CA ASN A 300 -15.28 19.43 8.26
C ASN A 300 -14.42 19.81 9.46
N LEU A 301 -13.11 19.97 9.22
CA LEU A 301 -12.12 20.40 10.21
C LEU A 301 -11.85 21.91 10.17
N GLY A 302 -12.48 22.64 9.27
CA GLY A 302 -12.32 24.10 9.11
C GLY A 302 -13.10 24.94 10.10
N GLY A 303 -13.99 24.32 10.89
CA GLY A 303 -14.80 25.02 11.92
C GLY A 303 -15.90 25.97 11.37
N ASP A 304 -15.88 26.30 10.08
CA ASP A 304 -16.87 27.18 9.45
C ASP A 304 -17.97 26.38 8.75
N SER A 305 -19.21 26.48 9.25
CA SER A 305 -20.39 25.85 8.63
C SER A 305 -20.82 26.51 7.32
N CYS A 306 -20.35 27.71 7.02
CA CYS A 306 -20.66 28.41 5.76
C CYS A 306 -20.17 27.66 4.52
N ILE A 307 -19.22 26.74 4.68
CA ILE A 307 -18.69 25.93 3.56
C ILE A 307 -19.56 24.72 3.21
N ASP A 308 -20.42 24.25 4.13
CA ASP A 308 -21.22 23.04 3.93
C ASP A 308 -22.03 23.02 2.62
N PRO A 309 -22.67 24.11 2.21
CA PRO A 309 -23.38 24.16 0.94
C PRO A 309 -22.46 23.95 -0.28
N LEU A 310 -21.20 24.38 -0.19
CA LEU A 310 -20.22 24.16 -1.25
C LEU A 310 -19.72 22.71 -1.27
N LEU A 311 -19.51 22.11 -0.11
CA LEU A 311 -19.13 20.70 0.02
C LEU A 311 -20.21 19.76 -0.56
N LYS A 312 -21.48 20.10 -0.37
CA LYS A 312 -22.62 19.35 -0.93
C LYS A 312 -22.81 19.52 -2.45
N GLN A 313 -22.14 20.48 -3.09
CA GLN A 313 -22.14 20.63 -4.54
C GLN A 313 -21.12 19.75 -5.25
N LEU A 314 -20.25 19.07 -4.50
CA LEU A 314 -19.29 18.13 -5.08
C LEU A 314 -20.02 16.91 -5.66
N PRO A 315 -19.51 16.31 -6.76
CA PRO A 315 -20.11 15.12 -7.35
C PRO A 315 -20.24 13.98 -6.31
N GLY A 316 -21.46 13.41 -6.18
CA GLY A 316 -21.73 12.34 -5.25
C GLY A 316 -21.90 12.78 -3.78
N MET A 317 -21.85 14.07 -3.45
CA MET A 317 -21.92 14.60 -2.09
C MET A 317 -23.21 15.36 -1.78
N GLN A 318 -24.20 15.34 -2.69
CA GLN A 318 -25.43 16.12 -2.57
C GLN A 318 -26.20 15.81 -1.29
N GLU A 319 -26.27 14.53 -0.93
CA GLU A 319 -26.93 14.03 0.28
C GLU A 319 -25.95 13.82 1.46
N ALA A 320 -24.74 14.38 1.36
CA ALA A 320 -23.72 14.15 2.38
C ALA A 320 -24.13 14.73 3.75
N THR A 321 -23.89 13.96 4.78
CA THR A 321 -23.87 14.46 6.16
C THR A 321 -22.54 15.14 6.42
N VAL A 322 -22.56 16.43 6.73
CA VAL A 322 -21.35 17.16 7.14
C VAL A 322 -21.24 17.09 8.66
N ILE A 323 -20.17 16.50 9.15
CA ILE A 323 -19.85 16.41 10.58
C ILE A 323 -18.76 17.40 10.89
N HIS A 324 -19.08 18.37 11.72
CA HIS A 324 -18.09 19.33 12.21
C HIS A 324 -17.29 18.73 13.35
N MET A 325 -16.00 18.89 13.26
CA MET A 325 -15.08 18.70 14.36
C MET A 325 -14.59 20.06 14.76
N ASP A 326 -14.87 20.47 16.00
CA ASP A 326 -14.15 21.59 16.57
C ASP A 326 -12.67 21.23 16.49
N PHE A 327 -11.95 21.96 15.62
CA PHE A 327 -10.55 21.68 15.39
C PHE A 327 -9.87 21.68 16.75
N MET A 328 -9.31 20.55 17.14
CA MET A 328 -8.52 20.53 18.36
C MET A 328 -7.47 21.60 18.21
N GLN A 329 -7.42 22.46 19.21
CA GLN A 329 -6.38 23.45 19.31
C GLN A 329 -5.04 22.71 19.23
N LEU A 330 -4.45 22.71 18.03
CA LEU A 330 -3.04 22.39 17.91
C LEU A 330 -2.34 23.34 18.88
N PRO A 331 -1.36 22.88 19.69
CA PRO A 331 -0.70 23.73 20.66
C PRO A 331 -0.30 25.03 19.98
N GLU A 332 -0.69 26.16 20.55
CA GLU A 332 -0.33 27.48 20.02
C GLU A 332 1.15 27.48 19.70
N LEU A 333 1.46 27.70 18.43
CA LEU A 333 2.82 27.97 18.01
C LEU A 333 3.20 29.34 18.57
N THR A 334 3.80 29.37 19.75
CA THR A 334 4.37 30.61 20.27
C THR A 334 5.64 30.93 19.49
N VAL A 335 5.56 31.96 18.67
CA VAL A 335 6.72 32.50 17.94
C VAL A 335 7.21 33.74 18.68
N ASP A 336 8.36 33.62 19.31
CA ASP A 336 9.05 34.77 19.94
C ASP A 336 9.79 35.57 18.85
N GLY A 337 9.19 36.69 18.41
CA GLY A 337 9.80 37.63 17.47
C GLY A 337 9.71 37.24 15.99
N ILE A 338 10.39 38.02 15.11
CA ILE A 338 10.36 37.87 13.65
C ILE A 338 11.11 36.57 13.17
N TYR A 339 12.01 36.01 14.04
CA TYR A 339 12.80 34.82 13.78
C TYR A 339 12.76 33.83 14.94
N GLY A 340 11.62 33.68 15.62
CA GLY A 340 11.51 32.77 16.76
C GLY A 340 11.47 31.30 16.33
N GLU A 341 12.13 30.42 17.09
CA GLU A 341 11.89 28.99 17.02
C GLU A 341 10.51 28.67 17.63
N ALA A 342 9.68 27.94 16.88
CA ALA A 342 8.41 27.47 17.39
C ALA A 342 8.65 26.40 18.47
N ALA A 343 8.35 26.73 19.73
CA ALA A 343 8.40 25.78 20.82
C ALA A 343 7.16 24.90 20.78
N MET A 344 7.32 23.63 20.39
CA MET A 344 6.26 22.65 20.34
C MET A 344 6.64 21.39 21.11
N ASP A 345 5.78 20.92 22.01
CA ASP A 345 5.93 19.59 22.59
C ASP A 345 5.57 18.53 21.54
N LYS A 346 6.61 17.99 20.88
CA LYS A 346 6.48 16.96 19.84
C LYS A 346 5.69 15.73 20.29
N LYS A 347 5.71 15.39 21.58
CA LYS A 347 5.01 14.21 22.11
C LYS A 347 3.52 14.50 22.27
N GLN A 348 3.17 15.63 22.82
CA GLN A 348 1.78 16.08 22.94
C GLN A 348 1.17 16.20 21.56
N TRP A 349 1.83 16.88 20.64
CA TRP A 349 1.36 17.06 19.26
C TRP A 349 1.11 15.74 18.50
N LYS A 350 2.04 14.77 18.59
CA LYS A 350 1.83 13.44 17.98
C LYS A 350 0.62 12.72 18.57
N ASN A 351 0.37 12.86 19.87
CA ASN A 351 -0.79 12.24 20.50
C ASN A 351 -2.10 12.90 20.03
N GLU A 352 -2.15 14.22 19.92
CA GLU A 352 -3.32 14.96 19.44
C GLU A 352 -3.65 14.61 17.99
N VAL A 353 -2.66 14.60 17.09
CA VAL A 353 -2.86 14.14 15.70
C VAL A 353 -3.39 12.71 15.65
N LYS A 354 -2.89 11.82 16.52
CA LYS A 354 -3.33 10.43 16.58
C LYS A 354 -4.78 10.29 17.05
N GLU A 355 -5.18 11.02 18.08
CA GLU A 355 -6.56 10.97 18.61
C GLU A 355 -7.53 11.61 17.61
N ASN A 356 -7.16 12.71 16.96
CA ASN A 356 -7.95 13.32 15.90
C ASN A 356 -8.17 12.36 14.74
N LEU A 357 -7.09 11.74 14.27
CA LEU A 357 -7.18 10.75 13.20
C LEU A 357 -8.09 9.59 13.57
N LYS A 358 -7.99 9.08 14.80
CA LYS A 358 -8.85 8.00 15.30
C LYS A 358 -10.33 8.39 15.31
N TRP A 359 -10.63 9.62 15.75
CA TRP A 359 -11.99 10.13 15.73
C TRP A 359 -12.52 10.28 14.30
N ILE A 360 -11.74 10.88 13.38
CA ILE A 360 -12.09 11.05 11.97
C ILE A 360 -12.41 9.69 11.34
N LEU A 361 -11.52 8.70 11.54
CA LEU A 361 -11.69 7.36 10.98
C LEU A 361 -12.95 6.65 11.49
N LYS A 362 -13.37 6.94 12.73
CA LYS A 362 -14.60 6.41 13.30
C LYS A 362 -15.86 6.92 12.58
N GLN A 363 -15.79 8.13 12.00
CA GLN A 363 -16.91 8.69 11.21
C GLN A 363 -17.00 8.07 9.81
N LYS A 364 -16.02 7.29 9.35
CA LYS A 364 -15.94 6.68 8.01
C LYS A 364 -16.16 7.72 6.89
N PRO A 365 -15.45 8.85 6.87
CA PRO A 365 -15.72 9.92 5.92
C PRO A 365 -15.39 9.52 4.49
N GLU A 366 -16.19 9.97 3.53
CA GLU A 366 -15.88 9.95 2.11
C GLU A 366 -14.83 11.01 1.76
N ALA A 367 -14.83 12.12 2.48
CA ALA A 367 -13.83 13.17 2.35
C ALA A 367 -13.66 13.91 3.68
N VAL A 368 -12.50 14.54 3.85
CA VAL A 368 -12.21 15.43 4.98
C VAL A 368 -11.87 16.81 4.42
N TYR A 369 -12.64 17.82 4.80
CA TYR A 369 -12.31 19.20 4.52
C TYR A 369 -11.42 19.77 5.60
N VAL A 370 -10.35 20.44 5.18
CA VAL A 370 -9.33 21.02 6.06
C VAL A 370 -9.09 22.48 5.65
N GLU A 371 -9.15 23.38 6.63
CA GLU A 371 -8.80 24.77 6.47
C GLU A 371 -7.83 25.18 7.59
N GLY A 372 -6.84 26.02 7.27
CA GLY A 372 -5.84 26.47 8.21
C GLY A 372 -4.46 26.63 7.59
N ASN A 373 -3.46 26.99 8.40
CA ASN A 373 -2.11 27.10 7.89
C ASN A 373 -1.47 25.71 7.68
N VAL A 374 -0.48 25.64 6.79
CA VAL A 374 0.17 24.40 6.39
C VAL A 374 0.81 23.67 7.58
N PHE A 375 1.38 24.40 8.55
CA PHE A 375 2.07 23.78 9.70
C PHE A 375 1.09 23.08 10.64
N GLU A 376 -0.12 23.61 10.78
CA GLU A 376 -1.17 23.04 11.63
C GLU A 376 -1.87 21.84 10.94
N THR A 377 -2.11 21.96 9.64
CA THR A 377 -2.92 21.00 8.89
C THR A 377 -2.12 19.84 8.29
N TYR A 378 -0.85 20.08 7.89
CA TYR A 378 -0.02 19.10 7.20
C TYR A 378 0.03 17.72 7.87
N PRO A 379 0.19 17.58 9.19
CA PRO A 379 0.30 16.26 9.81
C PRO A 379 -0.95 15.42 9.70
N ILE A 380 -2.13 16.04 9.85
CA ILE A 380 -3.40 15.31 9.70
C ILE A 380 -3.66 14.98 8.22
N VAL A 381 -3.38 15.94 7.32
CA VAL A 381 -3.46 15.73 5.87
C VAL A 381 -2.58 14.58 5.43
N HIS A 382 -1.32 14.54 5.88
CA HIS A 382 -0.39 13.46 5.57
C HIS A 382 -0.90 12.08 6.04
N GLN A 383 -1.46 11.99 7.25
CA GLN A 383 -2.02 10.74 7.76
C GLN A 383 -3.28 10.30 7.03
N LEU A 384 -4.16 11.24 6.66
CA LEU A 384 -5.37 10.95 5.89
C LEU A 384 -5.02 10.43 4.49
N ARG A 385 -4.04 11.06 3.83
CA ARG A 385 -3.53 10.63 2.51
C ARG A 385 -2.94 9.22 2.55
N LYS A 386 -2.14 8.88 3.56
CA LYS A 386 -1.64 7.51 3.76
C LYS A 386 -2.75 6.46 3.91
N LYS A 387 -3.95 6.88 4.28
CA LYS A 387 -5.13 6.03 4.42
C LYS A 387 -6.09 6.14 3.24
N HIS A 388 -5.66 6.77 2.16
CA HIS A 388 -6.44 6.99 0.94
C HIS A 388 -7.78 7.71 1.19
N ILE A 389 -7.84 8.59 2.19
CA ILE A 389 -9.01 9.42 2.45
C ILE A 389 -8.82 10.73 1.67
N PRO A 390 -9.77 11.08 0.78
CA PRO A 390 -9.73 12.34 0.05
C PRO A 390 -9.71 13.53 1.00
N VAL A 391 -8.74 14.42 0.80
CA VAL A 391 -8.65 15.67 1.56
C VAL A 391 -9.02 16.83 0.66
N LEU A 392 -9.94 17.65 1.14
CA LEU A 392 -10.45 18.82 0.46
C LEU A 392 -9.95 20.08 1.17
N THR A 393 -9.68 21.12 0.41
CA THR A 393 -9.37 22.45 0.96
C THR A 393 -9.93 23.53 0.07
N MET A 394 -10.00 24.76 0.58
CA MET A 394 -10.45 25.91 -0.19
C MET A 394 -9.26 26.62 -0.83
N MET A 395 -9.44 27.03 -2.08
CA MET A 395 -8.54 27.92 -2.79
C MET A 395 -9.33 29.09 -3.36
N GLU A 396 -8.79 30.28 -3.28
CA GLU A 396 -9.33 31.45 -3.96
C GLU A 396 -8.58 31.66 -5.28
N LYS A 397 -9.35 31.70 -6.38
CA LYS A 397 -8.83 31.99 -7.71
C LYS A 397 -9.76 32.97 -8.41
N ASP A 398 -9.21 34.09 -8.91
CA ASP A 398 -9.94 35.11 -9.64
C ASP A 398 -11.16 35.67 -8.87
N GLY A 399 -11.05 35.79 -7.53
CA GLY A 399 -12.12 36.25 -6.65
C GLY A 399 -13.23 35.21 -6.38
N GLN A 400 -13.06 33.98 -6.85
CA GLN A 400 -13.98 32.85 -6.57
C GLN A 400 -13.37 31.85 -5.60
N LYS A 401 -14.18 31.41 -4.65
CA LYS A 401 -13.83 30.31 -3.74
C LYS A 401 -14.10 28.96 -4.40
N LEU A 402 -13.07 28.14 -4.51
CA LEU A 402 -13.12 26.80 -5.12
C LEU A 402 -12.73 25.77 -4.09
N ILE A 403 -13.50 24.68 -4.03
CA ILE A 403 -13.08 23.48 -3.30
C ILE A 403 -12.17 22.66 -4.20
N ILE A 404 -10.98 22.39 -3.74
CA ILE A 404 -10.01 21.55 -4.46
C ILE A 404 -9.69 20.30 -3.65
N LYS A 405 -9.52 19.18 -4.35
CA LYS A 405 -8.99 17.94 -3.77
C LYS A 405 -7.47 18.05 -3.73
N ILE A 406 -6.88 17.84 -2.56
CA ILE A 406 -5.42 17.72 -2.43
C ILE A 406 -5.04 16.38 -3.08
N PRO A 407 -4.14 16.37 -4.08
CA PRO A 407 -3.74 15.14 -4.74
C PRO A 407 -3.25 14.09 -3.73
N SER A 408 -3.66 12.83 -3.90
CA SER A 408 -3.02 11.71 -3.22
C SER A 408 -1.57 11.70 -3.71
N GLY A 409 -0.59 11.76 -2.81
CA GLY A 409 0.79 11.62 -3.21
C GLY A 409 1.02 10.24 -3.78
N SER A 410 1.77 10.18 -4.85
CA SER A 410 2.45 8.99 -5.33
C SER A 410 3.33 8.43 -4.24
#